data_9a6675b6ac823d06f32061f151b1f285
#
_entry.id   9a6675b6ac823d06f32061f151b1f285
#
_cell.length_a   1.000
_cell.length_b   1.000
_cell.length_c   1.000
_cell.angle_alpha   90.00
_cell.angle_beta   90.00
_cell.angle_gamma   90.00
#
_symmetry.space_group_name_H-M   'P 1'
#
loop_
_entity.id
_entity.type
_entity.pdbx_description
1 polymer ?
#
loop_
_entity_poly.entity_id
_entity_poly.type
_entity_poly.pdbx_seq_one_letter_code
_entity_poly.pdbx_strand_id
1 'polypeptide(L)'
;MLGLTEIEKPSALAVRGGAWFKVGEQQIHVGVEEGFVPASKAHPALLVEAARLEEVAGRLAQAGAPVTWDDELAPLRRFYTADPWGNRIELIALD
;
A
#
# COMPACT_ATOMS: atom_id res chain seq x y z
N MET A 1 9.04 -4.42 2.55
CA MET A 1 8.30 -3.57 1.64
C MET A 1 7.66 -2.41 2.36
N LEU A 2 6.34 -2.33 2.51
CA LEU A 2 5.75 -1.24 3.31
C LEU A 2 5.99 -1.42 4.81
N GLY A 3 6.28 -2.63 5.23
CA GLY A 3 6.54 -2.91 6.64
C GLY A 3 5.28 -2.94 7.50
N LEU A 4 4.12 -3.14 6.89
CA LEU A 4 2.87 -3.26 7.64
C LEU A 4 2.83 -4.58 8.39
N THR A 5 2.27 -4.55 9.59
CA THR A 5 2.13 -5.75 10.41
C THR A 5 0.90 -6.52 9.98
N GLU A 6 1.10 -7.77 9.57
CA GLU A 6 -0.02 -8.66 9.29
C GLU A 6 -0.69 -9.07 10.60
N ILE A 7 -2.04 -9.04 10.63
CA ILE A 7 -2.83 -9.43 11.78
C ILE A 7 -3.68 -10.64 11.47
N GLU A 8 -4.08 -11.36 12.52
CA GLU A 8 -4.86 -12.57 12.38
C GLU A 8 -6.29 -12.26 11.96
N LYS A 9 -6.79 -12.99 10.97
CA LYS A 9 -8.18 -12.89 10.54
C LYS A 9 -9.07 -13.67 11.52
N PRO A 10 -10.34 -13.24 11.73
CA PRO A 10 -11.30 -14.07 12.45
C PRO A 10 -11.40 -15.45 11.80
N SER A 11 -11.52 -16.49 12.62
CA SER A 11 -11.51 -17.87 12.13
C SER A 11 -12.60 -18.14 11.08
N ALA A 12 -13.75 -17.48 11.20
CA ALA A 12 -14.83 -17.61 10.22
C ALA A 12 -14.45 -17.13 8.83
N LEU A 13 -13.48 -16.21 8.72
CA LEU A 13 -13.03 -15.63 7.45
C LEU A 13 -11.70 -16.19 6.97
N ALA A 14 -10.97 -16.89 7.84
CA ALA A 14 -9.62 -17.39 7.50
C ALA A 14 -9.64 -18.36 6.32
N VAL A 15 -10.72 -19.11 6.17
CA VAL A 15 -10.88 -20.09 5.07
C VAL A 15 -11.02 -19.43 3.70
N ARG A 16 -11.32 -18.14 3.63
CA ARG A 16 -11.49 -17.42 2.37
C ARG A 16 -10.17 -16.97 1.75
N GLY A 17 -9.05 -17.17 2.44
CA GLY A 17 -7.75 -16.67 2.00
C GLY A 17 -7.61 -15.17 2.18
N GLY A 18 -6.56 -14.59 1.61
CA GLY A 18 -6.24 -13.18 1.77
C GLY A 18 -5.49 -12.90 3.06
N ALA A 19 -5.32 -11.63 3.38
CA ALA A 19 -4.55 -11.21 4.55
C ALA A 19 -5.06 -9.86 5.07
N TRP A 20 -4.89 -9.64 6.36
CA TRP A 20 -5.22 -8.39 7.02
C TRP A 20 -3.95 -7.75 7.57
N PHE A 21 -3.83 -6.42 7.42
CA PHE A 21 -2.67 -5.67 7.88
C PHE A 21 -3.11 -4.51 8.77
N LYS A 22 -2.28 -4.21 9.76
CA LYS A 22 -2.49 -3.06 10.63
C LYS A 22 -1.79 -1.84 10.03
N VAL A 23 -2.51 -0.70 9.98
CA VAL A 23 -1.99 0.58 9.51
C VAL A 23 -2.36 1.64 10.53
N GLY A 24 -1.46 1.89 11.50
CA GLY A 24 -1.79 2.76 12.64
C GLY A 24 -2.98 2.19 13.41
N GLU A 25 -4.05 2.95 13.53
CA GLU A 25 -5.29 2.51 14.18
C GLU A 25 -6.29 1.90 13.20
N GLN A 26 -5.93 1.87 11.92
CA GLN A 26 -6.78 1.33 10.87
C GLN A 26 -6.26 -0.04 10.41
N GLN A 27 -7.02 -0.68 9.56
CA GLN A 27 -6.65 -1.97 8.99
C GLN A 27 -6.85 -1.94 7.49
N ILE A 28 -6.01 -2.69 6.76
CA ILE A 28 -6.20 -2.98 5.34
C ILE A 28 -6.49 -4.46 5.22
N HIS A 29 -7.59 -4.80 4.58
CA HIS A 29 -7.97 -6.18 4.31
C HIS A 29 -7.85 -6.45 2.83
N VAL A 30 -7.14 -7.52 2.45
CA VAL A 30 -7.07 -7.98 1.07
C VAL A 30 -7.73 -9.35 0.98
N GLY A 31 -8.48 -9.55 -0.08
CA GLY A 31 -9.19 -10.80 -0.32
C GLY A 31 -8.69 -11.50 -1.57
N VAL A 32 -9.10 -12.74 -1.72
CA VAL A 32 -8.82 -13.53 -2.91
C VAL A 32 -10.02 -13.43 -3.84
N GLU A 33 -9.77 -13.11 -5.11
CA GLU A 33 -10.80 -13.01 -6.14
C GLU A 33 -10.35 -13.72 -7.40
N GLU A 34 -11.11 -14.69 -7.86
CA GLU A 34 -10.83 -15.34 -9.15
C GLU A 34 -11.03 -14.34 -10.29
N GLY A 35 -10.12 -14.40 -11.28
CA GLY A 35 -10.20 -13.50 -12.43
C GLY A 35 -10.00 -12.04 -12.07
N PHE A 36 -9.28 -11.78 -10.99
CA PHE A 36 -9.06 -10.41 -10.48
C PHE A 36 -8.46 -9.50 -11.56
N VAL A 37 -9.06 -8.30 -11.70
CA VAL A 37 -8.53 -7.23 -12.54
C VAL A 37 -8.40 -5.99 -11.66
N PRO A 38 -7.17 -5.45 -11.48
CA PRO A 38 -6.98 -4.29 -10.62
C PRO A 38 -7.68 -3.06 -11.18
N ALA A 39 -8.16 -2.20 -10.28
CA ALA A 39 -8.72 -0.91 -10.67
C ALA A 39 -7.60 -0.03 -11.25
N SER A 40 -7.89 0.70 -12.32
CA SER A 40 -6.89 1.56 -12.95
C SER A 40 -6.74 2.92 -12.24
N LYS A 41 -7.77 3.38 -11.55
CA LYS A 41 -7.76 4.69 -10.90
C LYS A 41 -8.09 4.66 -9.42
N ALA A 42 -9.02 3.84 -8.99
CA ALA A 42 -9.31 3.73 -7.56
C ALA A 42 -8.12 3.12 -6.83
N HIS A 43 -7.65 3.78 -5.78
CA HIS A 43 -6.48 3.32 -5.03
C HIS A 43 -6.50 3.88 -3.62
N PRO A 44 -5.96 3.14 -2.63
CA PRO A 44 -5.77 3.70 -1.31
C PRO A 44 -4.62 4.69 -1.30
N ALA A 45 -4.70 5.68 -0.42
CA ALA A 45 -3.60 6.59 -0.14
C ALA A 45 -3.23 6.45 1.34
N LEU A 46 -1.98 6.12 1.62
CA LEU A 46 -1.48 5.91 2.96
C LEU A 46 -0.60 7.09 3.37
N LEU A 47 -0.83 7.61 4.57
CA LEU A 47 0.01 8.67 5.12
C LEU A 47 1.29 8.08 5.68
N VAL A 48 2.41 8.72 5.35
CA VAL A 48 3.74 8.36 5.82
C VAL A 48 4.41 9.61 6.35
N GLU A 49 5.10 9.51 7.48
CA GLU A 49 5.87 10.64 7.97
C GLU A 49 6.83 11.15 6.88
N ALA A 50 6.86 12.47 6.68
CA ALA A 50 7.66 13.07 5.60
C ALA A 50 9.13 12.63 5.65
N ALA A 51 9.68 12.51 6.85
CA ALA A 51 11.08 12.10 7.05
C ALA A 51 11.35 10.65 6.60
N ARG A 52 10.30 9.83 6.47
CA ARG A 52 10.43 8.42 6.11
C ARG A 52 10.03 8.10 4.69
N LEU A 53 9.48 9.06 3.98
CA LEU A 53 8.90 8.80 2.66
C LEU A 53 9.93 8.25 1.66
N GLU A 54 11.13 8.84 1.63
CA GLU A 54 12.18 8.37 0.72
C GLU A 54 12.73 7.00 1.13
N GLU A 55 12.82 6.72 2.43
CA GLU A 55 13.21 5.41 2.91
C GLU A 55 12.23 4.34 2.44
N VAL A 56 10.94 4.61 2.54
CA VAL A 56 9.91 3.68 2.10
C VAL A 56 10.01 3.45 0.60
N ALA A 57 10.18 4.53 -0.18
CA ALA A 57 10.35 4.43 -1.63
C ALA A 57 11.56 3.56 -1.99
N GLY A 58 12.69 3.74 -1.30
CA GLY A 58 13.89 2.96 -1.53
C GLY A 58 13.69 1.47 -1.23
N ARG A 59 12.99 1.16 -0.15
CA ARG A 59 12.68 -0.24 0.23
C ARG A 59 11.80 -0.90 -0.82
N LEU A 60 10.80 -0.19 -1.32
CA LEU A 60 9.92 -0.70 -2.38
C LEU A 60 10.70 -0.95 -3.67
N ALA A 61 11.53 0.01 -4.07
CA ALA A 61 12.35 -0.14 -5.28
C ALA A 61 13.29 -1.34 -5.18
N GLN A 62 13.92 -1.54 -4.03
CA GLN A 62 14.80 -2.70 -3.81
C GLN A 62 14.05 -4.01 -3.86
N ALA A 63 12.78 -4.00 -3.50
CA ALA A 63 11.93 -5.19 -3.56
C ALA A 63 11.35 -5.43 -4.98
N GLY A 64 11.69 -4.57 -5.94
CA GLY A 64 11.21 -4.69 -7.32
C GLY A 64 9.86 -4.05 -7.58
N ALA A 65 9.31 -3.31 -6.62
CA ALA A 65 8.06 -2.60 -6.81
C ALA A 65 8.29 -1.31 -7.59
N PRO A 66 7.33 -0.88 -8.44
CA PRO A 66 7.44 0.40 -9.12
C PRO A 66 7.35 1.56 -8.13
N VAL A 67 8.09 2.63 -8.39
CA VAL A 67 8.01 3.87 -7.62
C VAL A 67 7.96 5.03 -8.60
N THR A 68 6.84 5.75 -8.61
CA THR A 68 6.63 6.89 -9.50
C THR A 68 6.31 8.12 -8.67
N TRP A 69 7.26 9.03 -8.59
CA TRP A 69 7.07 10.30 -7.88
C TRP A 69 6.14 11.22 -8.66
N ASP A 70 5.30 11.94 -7.94
CA ASP A 70 4.33 12.86 -8.51
C ASP A 70 4.43 14.20 -7.77
N ASP A 71 4.55 15.30 -8.50
CA ASP A 71 4.71 16.64 -7.94
C ASP A 71 3.50 17.55 -8.16
N GLU A 72 2.40 17.02 -8.67
CA GLU A 72 1.19 17.82 -8.94
C GLU A 72 0.60 18.46 -7.69
N LEU A 73 0.86 17.89 -6.51
CA LEU A 73 0.42 18.42 -5.24
C LEU A 73 1.52 19.18 -4.49
N ALA A 74 2.62 19.53 -5.16
CA ALA A 74 3.73 20.21 -4.51
C ALA A 74 3.27 21.45 -3.73
N PRO A 75 3.84 21.76 -2.55
CA PRO A 75 5.02 21.13 -1.96
C PRO A 75 4.76 19.79 -1.25
N LEU A 76 3.52 19.31 -1.24
CA LEU A 76 3.20 18.00 -0.65
C LEU A 76 3.80 16.90 -1.50
N ARG A 77 4.60 16.03 -0.89
CA ARG A 77 5.32 14.98 -1.59
C ARG A 77 4.53 13.67 -1.55
N ARG A 78 4.49 12.98 -2.68
CA ARG A 78 3.86 11.68 -2.77
C ARG A 78 4.48 10.86 -3.89
N PHE A 79 4.31 9.54 -3.81
CA PHE A 79 4.62 8.66 -4.93
C PHE A 79 3.58 7.54 -5.03
N TYR A 80 3.53 6.93 -6.20
CA TYR A 80 2.71 5.76 -6.44
C TYR A 80 3.57 4.52 -6.52
N THR A 81 3.04 3.42 -6.04
CA THR A 81 3.59 2.10 -6.20
C THR A 81 2.48 1.13 -6.58
N ALA A 82 2.79 -0.13 -6.70
CA ALA A 82 1.80 -1.17 -6.96
C ALA A 82 2.21 -2.45 -6.24
N ASP A 83 1.21 -3.24 -5.87
CA ASP A 83 1.48 -4.57 -5.35
C ASP A 83 1.73 -5.55 -6.50
N PRO A 84 2.12 -6.82 -6.22
CA PRO A 84 2.40 -7.79 -7.29
C PRO A 84 1.21 -8.12 -8.19
N TRP A 85 -0.01 -7.81 -7.76
CA TRP A 85 -1.23 -8.04 -8.54
C TRP A 85 -1.71 -6.82 -9.30
N GLY A 86 -0.93 -5.73 -9.25
CA GLY A 86 -1.23 -4.51 -9.99
C GLY A 86 -2.13 -3.52 -9.25
N ASN A 87 -2.44 -3.74 -7.99
CA ASN A 87 -3.19 -2.77 -7.20
C ASN A 87 -2.33 -1.53 -6.96
N ARG A 88 -2.85 -0.37 -7.33
CA ARG A 88 -2.15 0.90 -7.18
C ARG A 88 -2.25 1.38 -5.73
N ILE A 89 -1.15 1.89 -5.22
CA ILE A 89 -1.08 2.43 -3.84
C ILE A 89 -0.36 3.77 -3.90
N GLU A 90 -0.93 4.76 -3.24
CA GLU A 90 -0.30 6.08 -3.09
C GLU A 90 0.29 6.20 -1.70
N LEU A 91 1.52 6.68 -1.59
CA LEU A 91 2.17 7.03 -0.33
C LEU A 91 2.36 8.55 -0.32
N ILE A 92 1.80 9.21 0.68
CA ILE A 92 1.76 10.66 0.74
C ILE A 92 2.31 11.15 2.07
N ALA A 93 3.10 12.20 2.02
CA ALA A 93 3.78 12.72 3.19
C ALA A 93 2.79 13.35 4.16
N LEU A 94 2.96 13.01 5.43
CA LEU A 94 2.26 13.65 6.54
C LEU A 94 3.20 14.67 7.15
N ASP A 95 2.81 15.92 7.11
CA ASP A 95 3.58 17.01 7.72
C ASP A 95 3.27 17.15 9.21
#